data_727032a111ceb9e7455335f9350c382a
#
_entry.id   727032a111ceb9e7455335f9350c382a
#
_cell.length_a   1.000
_cell.length_b   1.000
_cell.length_c   1.000
_cell.angle_alpha   90.00
_cell.angle_beta   90.00
_cell.angle_gamma   90.00
#
_symmetry.space_group_name_H-M   'P 1'
#
loop_
_entity.id
_entity.type
_entity.pdbx_description
1 polymer ?
#
loop_
_entity_poly.entity_id
_entity_poly.type
_entity_poly.pdbx_seq_one_letter_code
_entity_poly.pdbx_strand_id
1 'polypeptide(L)'
;MIDAAPIDPARITDYHMHVYYDPNDTDSRGRAARLREWVEHRFPGARMGRWHDVPVGPHPTAMYQIQFPVEAFPTLAPFVMLNRMGLTVLLHPQSGRPRDDHTLNATWMGAVLPLNTAVLRESD
;
A
#
# COMPACT_ATOMS: atom_id res chain seq x y z
N MET A 1 8.65 7.94 31.77
CA MET A 1 7.28 7.38 31.65
C MET A 1 6.58 8.01 30.46
N ILE A 2 5.92 7.21 29.66
CA ILE A 2 5.13 7.70 28.52
C ILE A 2 3.71 7.99 29.02
N ASP A 3 3.28 9.23 28.86
CA ASP A 3 1.98 9.70 29.33
C ASP A 3 1.02 9.90 28.15
N ALA A 4 1.05 8.98 27.19
CA ALA A 4 0.23 9.04 26.00
C ALA A 4 -0.89 7.99 26.06
N ALA A 5 -2.09 8.38 25.66
CA ALA A 5 -3.19 7.44 25.47
C ALA A 5 -3.03 6.72 24.12
N PRO A 6 -3.49 5.47 23.99
CA PRO A 6 -3.48 4.78 22.72
C PRO A 6 -4.41 5.45 21.73
N ILE A 7 -4.05 5.35 20.45
CA ILE A 7 -4.91 5.83 19.35
C ILE A 7 -5.92 4.73 19.03
N ASP A 8 -7.19 5.11 18.95
CA ASP A 8 -8.26 4.17 18.65
C ASP A 8 -8.17 3.73 17.17
N PRO A 9 -8.10 2.41 16.89
CA PRO A 9 -8.12 1.92 15.51
C PRO A 9 -9.33 2.35 14.69
N ALA A 10 -10.42 2.77 15.32
CA ALA A 10 -11.58 3.31 14.63
C ALA A 10 -11.29 4.60 13.84
N ARG A 11 -10.13 5.22 14.05
CA ARG A 11 -9.68 6.35 13.24
C ARG A 11 -9.33 5.94 11.81
N ILE A 12 -9.08 4.66 11.56
CA ILE A 12 -8.77 4.16 10.23
C ILE A 12 -10.07 4.07 9.44
N THR A 13 -10.14 4.80 8.34
CA THR A 13 -11.32 4.79 7.46
C THR A 13 -11.22 3.69 6.40
N ASP A 14 -10.02 3.44 5.90
CA ASP A 14 -9.74 2.47 4.87
C ASP A 14 -8.22 2.23 4.82
N TYR A 15 -7.79 1.38 3.90
CA TYR A 15 -6.38 1.04 3.70
C TYR A 15 -5.96 1.27 2.26
N HIS A 16 -4.67 1.57 2.08
CA HIS A 16 -4.03 1.56 0.77
C HIS A 16 -2.88 0.56 0.77
N MET A 17 -2.78 -0.21 -0.31
CA MET A 17 -1.56 -0.93 -0.67
C MET A 17 -0.97 -0.29 -1.91
N HIS A 18 0.36 -0.21 -1.95
CA HIS A 18 1.09 0.19 -3.15
C HIS A 18 1.96 -0.97 -3.57
N VAL A 19 1.71 -1.50 -4.75
CA VAL A 19 2.47 -2.63 -5.31
C VAL A 19 3.52 -2.05 -6.23
N TYR A 20 4.79 -2.23 -5.86
CA TYR A 20 5.92 -1.70 -6.61
C TYR A 20 6.43 -2.72 -7.62
N TYR A 21 6.87 -2.25 -8.77
CA TYR A 21 7.44 -3.10 -9.80
C TYR A 21 8.53 -2.34 -10.54
N ASP A 22 9.38 -3.09 -11.28
CA ASP A 22 10.39 -2.50 -12.16
C ASP A 22 9.77 -2.36 -13.55
N PRO A 23 9.54 -1.10 -14.04
CA PRO A 23 8.89 -0.88 -15.33
C PRO A 23 9.74 -1.32 -16.52
N ASN A 24 11.05 -1.52 -16.30
CA ASN A 24 11.99 -1.94 -17.33
C ASN A 24 12.23 -3.45 -17.35
N ASP A 25 11.58 -4.20 -16.46
CA ASP A 25 11.67 -5.64 -16.36
C ASP A 25 10.30 -6.26 -16.63
N THR A 26 10.16 -6.92 -17.77
CA THR A 26 8.88 -7.51 -18.17
C THR A 26 8.40 -8.58 -17.18
N ASP A 27 9.31 -9.31 -16.55
CA ASP A 27 8.93 -10.30 -15.54
C ASP A 27 8.35 -9.63 -14.30
N SER A 28 9.00 -8.58 -13.80
CA SER A 28 8.50 -7.80 -12.65
C SER A 28 7.12 -7.23 -12.92
N ARG A 29 6.96 -6.55 -14.06
CA ARG A 29 5.68 -5.98 -14.45
C ARG A 29 4.62 -7.04 -14.68
N GLY A 30 5.00 -8.20 -15.22
CA GLY A 30 4.10 -9.33 -15.42
C GLY A 30 3.58 -9.91 -14.12
N ARG A 31 4.46 -10.02 -13.09
CA ARG A 31 4.04 -10.47 -11.76
C ARG A 31 3.09 -9.47 -11.12
N ALA A 32 3.38 -8.19 -11.25
CA ALA A 32 2.51 -7.12 -10.74
C ALA A 32 1.12 -7.17 -11.42
N ALA A 33 1.08 -7.41 -12.73
CA ALA A 33 -0.16 -7.55 -13.48
C ALA A 33 -0.97 -8.78 -13.03
N ARG A 34 -0.28 -9.90 -12.79
CA ARG A 34 -0.94 -11.12 -12.33
C ARG A 34 -1.57 -10.92 -10.96
N LEU A 35 -0.84 -10.31 -10.03
CA LEU A 35 -1.37 -10.00 -8.70
C LEU A 35 -2.61 -9.11 -8.80
N ARG A 36 -2.54 -8.08 -9.63
CA ARG A 36 -3.66 -7.17 -9.87
C ARG A 36 -4.91 -7.90 -10.36
N GLU A 37 -4.76 -8.79 -11.33
CA GLU A 37 -5.86 -9.59 -11.85
C GLU A 37 -6.50 -10.45 -10.75
N TRP A 38 -5.69 -11.12 -9.94
CA TRP A 38 -6.19 -11.94 -8.85
C TRP A 38 -6.98 -11.13 -7.84
N VAL A 39 -6.47 -9.96 -7.45
CA VAL A 39 -7.14 -9.10 -6.47
C VAL A 39 -8.45 -8.56 -7.04
N GLU A 40 -8.44 -8.06 -8.27
CA GLU A 40 -9.66 -7.57 -8.93
C GLU A 40 -10.75 -8.63 -8.97
N HIS A 41 -10.36 -9.87 -9.27
CA HIS A 41 -11.32 -10.97 -9.40
C HIS A 41 -11.86 -11.44 -8.06
N ARG A 42 -11.01 -11.49 -7.03
CA ARG A 42 -11.38 -12.08 -5.73
C ARG A 42 -11.92 -11.07 -4.73
N PHE A 43 -11.60 -9.80 -4.90
CA PHE A 43 -11.96 -8.75 -3.94
C PHE A 43 -12.67 -7.61 -4.66
N PRO A 44 -13.97 -7.77 -4.97
CA PRO A 44 -14.71 -6.76 -5.72
C PRO A 44 -14.83 -5.41 -4.99
N GLY A 45 -14.63 -5.40 -3.66
CA GLY A 45 -14.59 -4.16 -2.89
C GLY A 45 -13.27 -3.41 -2.96
N ALA A 46 -12.23 -4.01 -3.55
CA ALA A 46 -10.95 -3.35 -3.74
C ALA A 46 -10.97 -2.48 -5.00
N ARG A 47 -10.42 -1.27 -4.88
CA ARG A 47 -10.37 -0.30 -5.99
C ARG A 47 -8.95 -0.18 -6.47
N MET A 48 -8.73 -0.46 -7.76
CA MET A 48 -7.40 -0.38 -8.36
C MET A 48 -7.14 1.02 -8.90
N GLY A 49 -6.00 1.60 -8.49
CA GLY A 49 -5.48 2.79 -9.12
C GLY A 49 -4.85 2.49 -10.46
N ARG A 50 -4.47 3.55 -11.18
CA ARG A 50 -3.80 3.41 -12.47
C ARG A 50 -2.40 2.85 -12.28
N TRP A 51 -1.87 2.25 -13.35
CA TRP A 51 -0.44 1.95 -13.43
C TRP A 51 0.35 3.25 -13.53
N HIS A 52 1.36 3.40 -12.70
CA HIS A 52 2.30 4.51 -12.77
C HIS A 52 3.68 3.94 -13.08
N ASP A 53 4.10 4.03 -14.33
CA ASP A 53 5.39 3.48 -14.78
C ASP A 53 6.57 4.39 -14.45
N VAL A 54 6.30 5.56 -13.84
CA VAL A 54 7.32 6.49 -13.35
C VAL A 54 7.01 6.87 -11.91
N PRO A 55 7.99 7.33 -11.13
CA PRO A 55 7.73 7.76 -9.75
C PRO A 55 6.64 8.82 -9.66
N VAL A 56 5.75 8.69 -8.68
CA VAL A 56 4.66 9.63 -8.44
C VAL A 56 4.45 9.79 -6.93
N GLY A 57 4.11 11.01 -6.49
CA GLY A 57 3.91 11.30 -5.08
C GLY A 57 5.13 10.95 -4.25
N PRO A 58 4.96 10.26 -3.10
CA PRO A 58 6.08 9.85 -2.25
C PRO A 58 6.82 8.62 -2.78
N HIS A 59 6.33 7.97 -3.84
CA HIS A 59 6.82 6.67 -4.27
C HIS A 59 8.07 6.79 -5.12
N PRO A 60 9.16 6.05 -4.79
CA PRO A 60 10.45 6.19 -5.48
C PRO A 60 10.54 5.45 -6.80
N THR A 61 9.58 4.58 -7.12
CA THR A 61 9.58 3.79 -8.35
C THR A 61 8.15 3.54 -8.80
N ALA A 62 8.00 2.86 -9.94
CA ALA A 62 6.71 2.50 -10.51
C ALA A 62 5.85 1.70 -9.52
N MET A 63 4.55 1.94 -9.54
CA MET A 63 3.60 1.23 -8.67
C MET A 63 2.17 1.38 -9.16
N TYR A 64 1.26 0.59 -8.57
CA TYR A 64 -0.17 0.89 -8.59
C TYR A 64 -0.73 0.76 -7.17
N GLN A 65 -1.85 1.45 -6.93
CA GLN A 65 -2.50 1.48 -5.63
C GLN A 65 -3.69 0.51 -5.61
N ILE A 66 -3.89 -0.13 -4.46
CA ILE A 66 -5.11 -0.87 -4.14
C ILE A 66 -5.72 -0.20 -2.92
N GLN A 67 -6.92 0.37 -3.07
CA GLN A 67 -7.69 0.89 -1.94
C GLN A 67 -8.72 -0.14 -1.52
N PHE A 68 -8.86 -0.39 -0.21
CA PHE A 68 -9.84 -1.37 0.25
C PHE A 68 -10.38 -1.00 1.62
N PRO A 69 -11.63 -1.43 1.92
CA PRO A 69 -12.26 -1.10 3.20
C PRO A 69 -11.65 -1.90 4.35
N VAL A 70 -11.89 -1.41 5.56
CA VAL A 70 -11.39 -2.05 6.79
C VAL A 70 -11.80 -3.52 6.84
N GLU A 71 -13.01 -3.85 6.42
CA GLU A 71 -13.56 -5.21 6.47
C GLU A 71 -12.79 -6.20 5.60
N ALA A 72 -12.14 -5.73 4.54
CA ALA A 72 -11.36 -6.60 3.65
C ALA A 72 -9.97 -6.92 4.18
N PHE A 73 -9.49 -6.17 5.17
CA PHE A 73 -8.12 -6.33 5.67
C PHE A 73 -7.78 -7.76 6.08
N PRO A 74 -8.62 -8.46 6.88
CA PRO A 74 -8.26 -9.81 7.36
C PRO A 74 -8.11 -10.85 6.26
N THR A 75 -8.66 -10.61 5.07
CA THR A 75 -8.57 -11.54 3.94
C THR A 75 -7.62 -11.05 2.86
N LEU A 76 -7.65 -9.76 2.53
CA LEU A 76 -6.81 -9.22 1.46
C LEU A 76 -5.34 -9.13 1.86
N ALA A 77 -5.04 -8.69 3.09
CA ALA A 77 -3.66 -8.57 3.51
C ALA A 77 -2.92 -9.93 3.47
N PRO A 78 -3.44 -11.00 4.08
CA PRO A 78 -2.78 -12.30 3.98
C PRO A 78 -2.77 -12.85 2.54
N PHE A 79 -3.78 -12.56 1.72
CA PHE A 79 -3.76 -12.97 0.32
C PHE A 79 -2.56 -12.38 -0.42
N VAL A 80 -2.33 -11.07 -0.24
CA VAL A 80 -1.19 -10.40 -0.88
C VAL A 80 0.14 -10.89 -0.30
N MET A 81 0.21 -11.12 1.01
CA MET A 81 1.40 -11.69 1.63
C MET A 81 1.86 -12.97 0.94
N LEU A 82 0.92 -13.85 0.65
CA LEU A 82 1.21 -15.17 0.07
C LEU A 82 1.38 -15.13 -1.45
N ASN A 83 0.84 -14.10 -2.12
CA ASN A 83 0.72 -14.09 -3.58
C ASN A 83 1.44 -12.92 -4.26
N ARG A 84 2.23 -12.13 -3.51
CA ARG A 84 2.95 -10.99 -4.10
C ARG A 84 4.15 -11.37 -4.96
N MET A 85 4.53 -12.63 -4.98
CA MET A 85 5.59 -13.14 -5.87
C MET A 85 6.91 -12.37 -5.76
N GLY A 86 7.31 -12.02 -4.53
CA GLY A 86 8.54 -11.27 -4.28
C GLY A 86 8.45 -9.76 -4.54
N LEU A 87 7.31 -9.26 -5.00
CA LEU A 87 7.11 -7.82 -5.18
C LEU A 87 7.09 -7.10 -3.83
N THR A 88 7.64 -5.89 -3.79
CA THR A 88 7.55 -5.05 -2.60
C THR A 88 6.18 -4.39 -2.54
N VAL A 89 5.57 -4.44 -1.37
CA VAL A 89 4.25 -3.84 -1.14
C VAL A 89 4.30 -2.97 0.12
N LEU A 90 3.84 -1.73 -0.02
CA LEU A 90 3.59 -0.85 1.12
C LEU A 90 2.12 -0.96 1.49
N LEU A 91 1.84 -1.30 2.75
CA LEU A 91 0.48 -1.32 3.28
C LEU A 91 0.39 -0.25 4.36
N HIS A 92 -0.53 0.70 4.19
CA HIS A 92 -0.71 1.74 5.19
C HIS A 92 -2.19 2.03 5.44
N PRO A 93 -2.53 2.47 6.67
CA PRO A 93 -3.88 2.90 6.96
C PRO A 93 -4.14 4.29 6.41
N GLN A 94 -5.42 4.68 6.36
CA GLN A 94 -5.86 6.04 6.15
C GLN A 94 -6.48 6.53 7.45
N SER A 95 -5.68 7.22 8.27
CA SER A 95 -6.10 7.69 9.60
C SER A 95 -6.27 9.21 9.70
N GLY A 96 -6.13 9.92 8.57
CA GLY A 96 -6.17 11.38 8.55
C GLY A 96 -4.80 12.03 8.76
N ARG A 97 -3.72 11.23 8.81
CA ARG A 97 -2.34 11.70 8.96
C ARG A 97 -1.45 11.06 7.91
N PRO A 98 -1.47 11.58 6.68
CA PRO A 98 -0.77 10.94 5.55
C PRO A 98 0.70 10.65 5.80
N ARG A 99 1.45 11.58 6.41
CA ARG A 99 2.88 11.37 6.67
C ARG A 99 3.11 10.22 7.66
N ASP A 100 2.39 10.22 8.78
CA ASP A 100 2.49 9.13 9.77
C ASP A 100 2.02 7.82 9.17
N ASP A 101 0.96 7.84 8.38
CA ASP A 101 0.42 6.63 7.78
C ASP A 101 1.40 5.96 6.82
N HIS A 102 2.24 6.76 6.14
CA HIS A 102 3.27 6.23 5.23
C HIS A 102 4.60 5.91 5.94
N THR A 103 4.73 6.24 7.21
CA THR A 103 5.98 6.05 7.97
C THR A 103 5.76 5.24 9.24
N LEU A 104 5.28 5.90 10.31
CA LEU A 104 5.13 5.26 11.63
C LEU A 104 4.09 4.13 11.60
N ASN A 105 3.03 4.30 10.83
CA ASN A 105 1.93 3.36 10.77
C ASN A 105 2.02 2.40 9.58
N ALA A 106 3.10 2.48 8.81
CA ALA A 106 3.25 1.68 7.60
C ALA A 106 3.74 0.27 7.91
N THR A 107 3.29 -0.66 7.09
CA THR A 107 3.78 -2.04 7.07
C THR A 107 4.34 -2.33 5.68
N TRP A 108 5.56 -2.86 5.62
CA TRP A 108 6.21 -3.23 4.37
C TRP A 108 6.24 -4.74 4.20
N MET A 109 5.93 -5.20 3.00
CA MET A 109 6.16 -6.58 2.58
C MET A 109 7.32 -6.57 1.60
N GLY A 110 8.37 -7.31 1.90
CA GLY A 110 9.62 -7.27 1.13
C GLY A 110 10.55 -6.18 1.65
N ALA A 111 11.03 -5.30 0.78
CA ALA A 111 11.96 -4.25 1.15
C ALA A 111 11.24 -3.01 1.72
N VAL A 112 11.94 -2.25 2.53
CA VAL A 112 11.51 -0.91 2.94
C VAL A 112 12.11 0.08 1.95
N LEU A 113 11.26 0.79 1.20
CA LEU A 113 11.73 1.74 0.19
C LEU A 113 11.82 3.16 0.78
N PRO A 114 12.73 4.00 0.27
CA PRO A 114 12.88 5.38 0.73
C PRO A 114 11.80 6.27 0.11
N LEU A 115 10.72 6.49 0.83
CA LEU A 115 9.64 7.37 0.38
C LEU A 115 10.07 8.84 0.49
N ASN A 116 9.60 9.66 -0.46
CA ASN A 116 9.72 11.11 -0.37
C ASN A 116 8.60 11.65 0.52
N THR A 117 8.84 11.68 1.83
CA THR A 117 7.84 12.08 2.81
C THR A 117 7.56 13.57 2.81
N ALA A 118 8.44 14.38 2.20
CA ALA A 118 8.29 15.84 2.15
C ALA A 118 7.02 16.25 1.39
N VAL A 119 6.53 15.43 0.46
CA VAL A 119 5.31 15.72 -0.31
C VAL A 119 4.03 15.36 0.44
N LEU A 120 4.14 14.71 1.61
CA LEU A 120 2.99 14.27 2.40
C LEU A 120 2.63 15.30 3.46
N ARG A 121 1.34 15.50 3.66
CA ARG A 121 0.84 16.38 4.73
C ARG A 121 0.93 15.69 6.08
N GLU A 122 1.04 16.48 7.15
CA GLU A 122 0.99 15.96 8.51
C GLU A 122 -0.42 15.55 8.90
N SER A 123 -1.44 16.23 8.36
CA SER A 123 -2.85 15.91 8.57
C SER A 123 -3.67 16.29 7.34
N ASP A 124 -4.81 15.66 7.21
CA ASP A 124 -5.78 15.99 6.16
C ASP A 124 -6.44 17.34 6.41
#